data_51410609497a5be39190d2037f6c2c2a
#
_entry.id   51410609497a5be39190d2037f6c2c2a
#
_cell.length_a   1.000
_cell.length_b   1.000
_cell.length_c   1.000
_cell.angle_alpha   90.00
_cell.angle_beta   90.00
_cell.angle_gamma   90.00
#
_symmetry.space_group_name_H-M   'P 1'
#
loop_
_entity.id
_entity.type
_entity.pdbx_description
1 polymer ?
#
loop_
_entity_poly.entity_id
_entity_poly.type
_entity_poly.pdbx_seq_one_letter_code
_entity_poly.pdbx_strand_id
1 'polypeptide(L)'
;MTNISTIANPLRVPRDVYRHYAIFGVCAVIVLTVGKDIIIDETDWARMGTLQEMVKTALWFLPELSFFPKTVGPLLETLLIALWGTVLAVVVSMPIAYLAARNITPIKWITYPLGRGLIVLSRSTHEIIFALIFISALGLGPLPGILALATRSLGFLAKTTAEAIENANPGPIAAIQATGANPLMVFCFGVMPQIFPIF
;
A
#
# COMPACT_ATOMS: atom_id res chain seq x y z
N MET A 1 -33.39 51.27 17.59
CA MET A 1 -32.32 51.88 16.77
C MET A 1 -31.18 50.85 16.66
N THR A 2 -31.26 50.01 15.67
CA THR A 2 -30.28 48.93 15.41
C THR A 2 -29.08 49.55 14.71
N ASN A 3 -27.92 49.39 15.32
CA ASN A 3 -26.66 49.99 14.91
C ASN A 3 -26.13 49.29 13.63
N ILE A 4 -26.19 49.99 12.48
CA ILE A 4 -25.84 49.49 11.13
C ILE A 4 -24.34 49.63 10.87
N SER A 5 -23.51 49.86 11.88
CA SER A 5 -22.08 50.18 11.71
C SER A 5 -21.12 48.96 11.71
N THR A 6 -21.61 47.70 11.60
CA THR A 6 -20.78 46.52 11.54
C THR A 6 -20.88 45.75 10.21
N ILE A 7 -21.11 46.45 9.10
CA ILE A 7 -20.87 45.81 7.79
C ILE A 7 -19.35 45.83 7.58
N ALA A 8 -18.71 44.74 7.95
CA ALA A 8 -17.32 44.50 7.67
C ALA A 8 -17.08 44.69 6.15
N ASN A 9 -16.15 45.57 5.79
CA ASN A 9 -15.82 45.92 4.41
C ASN A 9 -15.44 44.61 3.67
N PRO A 10 -16.25 44.15 2.68
CA PRO A 10 -16.05 42.84 2.05
C PRO A 10 -14.78 42.75 1.19
N LEU A 11 -14.00 43.82 1.08
CA LEU A 11 -12.79 43.89 0.27
C LEU A 11 -11.49 43.75 1.10
N ARG A 12 -11.53 43.61 2.39
CA ARG A 12 -10.33 43.33 3.19
C ARG A 12 -10.04 41.84 3.18
N VAL A 13 -9.27 41.38 2.20
CA VAL A 13 -8.67 40.02 2.21
C VAL A 13 -7.84 39.89 3.47
N PRO A 14 -8.10 38.87 4.32
CA PRO A 14 -7.34 38.66 5.55
C PRO A 14 -5.84 38.54 5.26
N ARG A 15 -4.99 39.15 6.11
CA ARG A 15 -3.52 39.10 5.95
C ARG A 15 -2.98 37.67 5.84
N ASP A 16 -3.69 36.70 6.41
CA ASP A 16 -3.33 35.30 6.34
C ASP A 16 -3.42 34.72 4.92
N VAL A 17 -4.33 35.23 4.10
CA VAL A 17 -4.47 34.82 2.68
C VAL A 17 -3.25 35.23 1.87
N TYR A 18 -2.75 36.47 2.06
CA TYR A 18 -1.53 36.92 1.38
C TYR A 18 -0.29 36.12 1.79
N ARG A 19 -0.23 35.70 3.07
CA ARG A 19 0.87 34.88 3.57
C ARG A 19 0.85 33.48 2.93
N HIS A 20 -0.31 32.89 2.74
CA HIS A 20 -0.45 31.61 2.03
C HIS A 20 -0.07 31.72 0.55
N TYR A 21 -0.51 32.78 -0.13
CA TYR A 21 -0.10 33.01 -1.53
C TYR A 21 1.39 33.30 -1.66
N ALA A 22 2.00 34.02 -0.73
CA ALA A 22 3.43 34.27 -0.70
C ALA A 22 4.21 32.97 -0.49
N ILE A 23 3.81 32.12 0.47
CA ILE A 23 4.43 30.81 0.70
C ILE A 23 4.29 29.94 -0.55
N PHE A 24 3.10 29.90 -1.15
CA PHE A 24 2.86 29.14 -2.37
C PHE A 24 3.72 29.64 -3.54
N GLY A 25 3.85 30.94 -3.69
CA GLY A 25 4.71 31.56 -4.69
C GLY A 25 6.19 31.21 -4.49
N VAL A 26 6.68 31.26 -3.26
CA VAL A 26 8.07 30.88 -2.93
C VAL A 26 8.29 29.39 -3.20
N CYS A 27 7.37 28.52 -2.78
CA CYS A 27 7.47 27.09 -3.08
C CYS A 27 7.43 26.81 -4.59
N ALA A 28 6.58 27.51 -5.35
CA ALA A 28 6.52 27.38 -6.79
C ALA A 28 7.84 27.81 -7.47
N VAL A 29 8.43 28.91 -7.02
CA VAL A 29 9.74 29.38 -7.53
C VAL A 29 10.84 28.35 -7.21
N ILE A 30 10.88 27.82 -5.99
CA ILE A 30 11.86 26.78 -5.62
C ILE A 30 11.68 25.53 -6.50
N VAL A 31 10.45 25.06 -6.69
CA VAL A 31 10.17 23.90 -7.53
C VAL A 31 10.57 24.15 -8.99
N LEU A 32 10.31 25.35 -9.51
CA LEU A 32 10.67 25.70 -10.90
C LEU A 32 12.19 25.84 -11.08
N THR A 33 12.90 26.44 -10.12
CA THR A 33 14.37 26.59 -10.20
C THR A 33 15.05 25.22 -10.08
N VAL A 34 14.70 24.42 -9.07
CA VAL A 34 15.25 23.06 -8.89
C VAL A 34 14.87 22.17 -10.07
N GLY A 35 13.63 22.28 -10.56
CA GLY A 35 13.19 21.56 -11.75
C GLY A 35 13.97 21.93 -13.00
N LYS A 36 14.29 23.23 -13.18
CA LYS A 36 15.12 23.67 -14.29
C LYS A 36 16.51 23.06 -14.19
N ASP A 37 17.17 23.17 -13.04
CA ASP A 37 18.53 22.66 -12.85
C ASP A 37 18.60 21.14 -13.12
N ILE A 38 17.69 20.37 -12.53
CA ILE A 38 17.67 18.90 -12.68
C ILE A 38 17.24 18.46 -14.09
N ILE A 39 16.19 19.08 -14.66
CA ILE A 39 15.60 18.60 -15.92
C ILE A 39 16.37 19.18 -17.12
N ILE A 40 16.80 20.43 -17.06
CA ILE A 40 17.40 21.09 -18.23
C ILE A 40 18.92 21.00 -18.20
N ASP A 41 19.54 21.31 -17.06
CA ASP A 41 21.00 21.48 -16.96
C ASP A 41 21.72 20.14 -16.66
N GLU A 42 21.11 19.21 -15.84
CA GLU A 42 21.72 17.92 -15.55
C GLU A 42 21.30 16.82 -16.54
N THR A 43 20.22 17.00 -17.31
CA THR A 43 19.79 16.01 -18.28
C THR A 43 20.61 16.15 -19.57
N ASP A 44 21.35 15.10 -19.91
CA ASP A 44 22.09 14.99 -21.16
C ASP A 44 21.11 14.76 -22.34
N TRP A 45 20.58 15.86 -22.87
CA TRP A 45 19.64 15.85 -24.00
C TRP A 45 20.23 15.25 -25.27
N ALA A 46 21.57 15.25 -25.39
CA ALA A 46 22.27 14.64 -26.54
C ALA A 46 22.15 13.11 -26.53
N ARG A 47 21.92 12.52 -25.36
CA ARG A 47 21.66 11.07 -25.23
C ARG A 47 20.22 10.67 -25.50
N MET A 48 19.30 11.64 -25.56
CA MET A 48 17.94 11.39 -26.02
C MET A 48 18.01 11.14 -27.53
N GLY A 49 17.93 9.87 -27.90
CA GLY A 49 17.90 9.44 -29.29
C GLY A 49 16.76 10.14 -30.09
N THR A 50 16.94 10.20 -31.39
CA THR A 50 15.91 10.69 -32.31
C THR A 50 14.60 9.97 -32.10
N LEU A 51 13.48 10.59 -32.40
CA LEU A 51 12.14 9.97 -32.32
C LEU A 51 12.07 8.64 -33.09
N GLN A 52 12.85 8.55 -34.19
CA GLN A 52 12.99 7.33 -34.98
C GLN A 52 13.69 6.20 -34.22
N GLU A 53 14.72 6.51 -33.42
CA GLU A 53 15.42 5.54 -32.56
C GLU A 53 14.53 5.09 -31.39
N MET A 54 13.74 6.00 -30.83
CA MET A 54 12.77 5.65 -29.79
C MET A 54 11.68 4.69 -30.33
N VAL A 55 11.16 4.97 -31.51
CA VAL A 55 10.19 4.07 -32.19
C VAL A 55 10.84 2.73 -32.52
N LYS A 56 12.06 2.73 -33.02
CA LYS A 56 12.79 1.49 -33.32
C LYS A 56 13.04 0.65 -32.05
N THR A 57 13.40 1.31 -30.96
CA THR A 57 13.57 0.63 -29.66
C THR A 57 12.23 0.13 -29.12
N ALA A 58 11.15 0.89 -29.28
CA ALA A 58 9.81 0.45 -28.90
C ALA A 58 9.35 -0.79 -29.71
N LEU A 59 9.71 -0.88 -30.98
CA LEU A 59 9.43 -2.07 -31.81
C LEU A 59 10.17 -3.33 -31.33
N TRP A 60 11.32 -3.19 -30.64
CA TRP A 60 12.03 -4.33 -30.04
C TRP A 60 11.28 -4.95 -28.84
N PHE A 61 10.34 -4.21 -28.24
CA PHE A 61 9.48 -4.75 -27.20
C PHE A 61 8.31 -5.59 -27.75
N LEU A 62 8.13 -5.63 -29.09
CA LEU A 62 7.13 -6.52 -29.67
C LEU A 62 7.59 -7.97 -29.49
N PRO A 63 6.74 -8.84 -28.91
CA PRO A 63 7.11 -10.20 -28.64
C PRO A 63 7.27 -10.99 -29.95
N GLU A 64 8.41 -11.66 -30.12
CA GLU A 64 8.58 -12.62 -31.19
C GLU A 64 7.81 -13.91 -30.87
N LEU A 65 6.86 -14.26 -31.69
CA LEU A 65 6.04 -15.47 -31.52
C LEU A 65 6.86 -16.77 -31.54
N SER A 66 8.05 -16.75 -32.12
CA SER A 66 8.98 -17.88 -32.13
C SER A 66 9.46 -18.30 -30.74
N PHE A 67 9.48 -17.37 -29.78
CA PHE A 67 9.85 -17.64 -28.37
C PHE A 67 8.72 -18.17 -27.50
N PHE A 68 7.48 -18.12 -28.00
CA PHE A 68 6.30 -18.51 -27.23
C PHE A 68 6.41 -19.89 -26.56
N PRO A 69 6.84 -20.96 -27.26
CA PRO A 69 6.99 -22.28 -26.63
C PRO A 69 7.97 -22.32 -25.48
N LYS A 70 9.05 -21.50 -25.55
CA LYS A 70 10.07 -21.42 -24.51
C LYS A 70 9.63 -20.58 -23.29
N THR A 71 8.64 -19.71 -23.47
CA THR A 71 8.15 -18.79 -22.45
C THR A 71 7.06 -19.43 -21.57
N VAL A 72 6.40 -20.50 -22.04
CA VAL A 72 5.28 -21.13 -21.31
C VAL A 72 5.75 -21.70 -19.97
N GLY A 73 6.91 -22.36 -19.90
CA GLY A 73 7.44 -22.89 -18.64
C GLY A 73 7.67 -21.82 -17.58
N PRO A 74 8.51 -20.79 -17.86
CA PRO A 74 8.70 -19.65 -16.94
C PRO A 74 7.42 -18.90 -16.57
N LEU A 75 6.46 -18.81 -17.51
CA LEU A 75 5.17 -18.18 -17.24
C LEU A 75 4.38 -18.96 -16.18
N LEU A 76 4.30 -20.28 -16.33
CA LEU A 76 3.63 -21.14 -15.34
C LEU A 76 4.33 -21.07 -13.97
N GLU A 77 5.65 -21.06 -13.96
CA GLU A 77 6.42 -20.89 -12.72
C GLU A 77 6.10 -19.55 -12.03
N THR A 78 6.04 -18.46 -12.79
CA THR A 78 5.66 -17.13 -12.25
C THR A 78 4.24 -17.13 -11.69
N LEU A 79 3.29 -17.80 -12.37
CA LEU A 79 1.91 -17.94 -11.88
C LEU A 79 1.86 -18.75 -10.57
N LEU A 80 2.65 -19.82 -10.47
CA LEU A 80 2.74 -20.63 -9.25
C LEU A 80 3.38 -19.84 -8.09
N ILE A 81 4.42 -19.07 -8.37
CA ILE A 81 5.04 -18.18 -7.38
C ILE A 81 4.00 -17.16 -6.86
N ALA A 82 3.25 -16.53 -7.76
CA ALA A 82 2.21 -15.57 -7.40
C ALA A 82 1.09 -16.23 -6.57
N LEU A 83 0.63 -17.41 -6.97
CA LEU A 83 -0.39 -18.16 -6.25
C LEU A 83 0.06 -18.52 -4.83
N TRP A 84 1.23 -19.16 -4.71
CA TRP A 84 1.75 -19.57 -3.40
C TRP A 84 2.12 -18.38 -2.52
N GLY A 85 2.66 -17.31 -3.10
CA GLY A 85 2.94 -16.05 -2.40
C GLY A 85 1.66 -15.43 -1.82
N THR A 86 0.58 -15.44 -2.59
CA THR A 86 -0.73 -14.92 -2.14
C THR A 86 -1.34 -15.81 -1.06
N VAL A 87 -1.34 -17.12 -1.24
CA VAL A 87 -1.84 -18.07 -0.22
C VAL A 87 -1.10 -17.91 1.11
N LEU A 88 0.23 -17.83 1.06
CA LEU A 88 1.03 -17.63 2.25
C LEU A 88 0.74 -16.25 2.91
N ALA A 89 0.59 -15.21 2.10
CA ALA A 89 0.22 -13.88 2.59
C ALA A 89 -1.14 -13.88 3.30
N VAL A 90 -2.16 -14.54 2.74
CA VAL A 90 -3.50 -14.67 3.35
C VAL A 90 -3.40 -15.35 4.70
N VAL A 91 -2.75 -16.53 4.75
CA VAL A 91 -2.62 -17.30 5.99
C VAL A 91 -1.92 -16.51 7.10
N VAL A 92 -0.82 -15.84 6.77
CA VAL A 92 -0.03 -15.07 7.76
C VAL A 92 -0.69 -13.71 8.08
N SER A 93 -1.45 -13.12 7.16
CA SER A 93 -2.13 -11.84 7.40
C SER A 93 -3.26 -11.93 8.43
N MET A 94 -3.94 -13.07 8.55
CA MET A 94 -5.05 -13.26 9.49
C MET A 94 -4.64 -13.04 10.96
N PRO A 95 -3.62 -13.73 11.51
CA PRO A 95 -3.19 -13.47 12.88
C PRO A 95 -2.67 -12.06 13.09
N ILE A 96 -1.97 -11.48 12.09
CA ILE A 96 -1.47 -10.11 12.20
C ILE A 96 -2.63 -9.10 12.20
N ALA A 97 -3.64 -9.31 11.36
CA ALA A 97 -4.85 -8.48 11.35
C ALA A 97 -5.61 -8.54 12.69
N TYR A 98 -5.73 -9.74 13.28
CA TYR A 98 -6.31 -9.92 14.60
C TYR A 98 -5.56 -9.11 15.67
N LEU A 99 -4.23 -9.13 15.66
CA LEU A 99 -3.41 -8.33 16.58
C LEU A 99 -3.50 -6.83 16.30
N ALA A 100 -3.67 -6.44 15.03
CA ALA A 100 -3.71 -5.05 14.59
C ALA A 100 -5.10 -4.39 14.66
N ALA A 101 -6.17 -5.16 14.91
CA ALA A 101 -7.53 -4.66 15.04
C ALA A 101 -7.79 -4.15 16.47
N ARG A 102 -8.09 -2.86 16.61
CA ARG A 102 -8.21 -2.15 17.90
C ARG A 102 -9.32 -2.67 18.80
N ASN A 103 -10.39 -3.20 18.21
CA ASN A 103 -11.60 -3.64 18.93
C ASN A 103 -11.46 -5.04 19.55
N ILE A 104 -10.62 -5.92 18.98
CA ILE A 104 -10.50 -7.32 19.40
C ILE A 104 -9.11 -7.74 19.89
N THR A 105 -8.11 -6.87 19.76
CA THR A 105 -6.73 -7.17 20.20
C THR A 105 -6.66 -7.49 21.69
N PRO A 106 -5.98 -8.57 22.11
CA PRO A 106 -6.00 -9.05 23.50
C PRO A 106 -5.33 -8.06 24.48
N ILE A 107 -4.15 -7.54 24.11
CA ILE A 107 -3.38 -6.60 24.95
C ILE A 107 -3.10 -5.34 24.14
N LYS A 108 -3.99 -4.33 24.25
CA LYS A 108 -3.94 -3.10 23.44
C LYS A 108 -2.58 -2.38 23.45
N TRP A 109 -1.88 -2.40 24.55
CA TRP A 109 -0.61 -1.68 24.72
C TRP A 109 0.60 -2.34 24.02
N ILE A 110 0.55 -3.65 23.80
CA ILE A 110 1.67 -4.43 23.25
C ILE A 110 1.30 -4.97 21.86
N THR A 111 0.20 -5.72 21.77
CA THR A 111 -0.16 -6.45 20.56
C THR A 111 -0.62 -5.52 19.44
N TYR A 112 -1.36 -4.45 19.77
CA TYR A 112 -1.80 -3.48 18.77
C TYR A 112 -0.62 -2.76 18.09
N PRO A 113 0.32 -2.12 18.81
CA PRO A 113 1.46 -1.47 18.15
C PRO A 113 2.37 -2.45 17.42
N LEU A 114 2.53 -3.68 17.90
CA LEU A 114 3.29 -4.72 17.20
C LEU A 114 2.61 -5.11 15.87
N GLY A 115 1.31 -5.38 15.88
CA GLY A 115 0.55 -5.70 14.66
C GLY A 115 0.59 -4.55 13.64
N ARG A 116 0.36 -3.30 14.09
CA ARG A 116 0.45 -2.12 13.23
C ARG A 116 1.87 -1.86 12.73
N GLY A 117 2.87 -2.08 13.57
CA GLY A 117 4.29 -1.96 13.20
C GLY A 117 4.70 -2.94 12.09
N LEU A 118 4.29 -4.21 12.20
CA LEU A 118 4.51 -5.21 11.16
C LEU A 118 3.84 -4.83 9.83
N ILE A 119 2.59 -4.34 9.88
CA ILE A 119 1.88 -3.84 8.70
C ILE A 119 2.64 -2.67 8.05
N VAL A 120 3.06 -1.69 8.84
CA VAL A 120 3.79 -0.52 8.35
C VAL A 120 5.12 -0.94 7.74
N LEU A 121 5.90 -1.79 8.42
CA LEU A 121 7.19 -2.29 7.94
C LEU A 121 7.05 -3.01 6.59
N SER A 122 6.08 -3.92 6.48
CA SER A 122 5.81 -4.65 5.24
C SER A 122 5.42 -3.73 4.09
N ARG A 123 4.71 -2.64 4.35
CA ARG A 123 4.23 -1.70 3.33
C ARG A 123 5.21 -0.60 2.98
N SER A 124 6.08 -0.20 3.90
CA SER A 124 7.08 0.85 3.68
C SER A 124 8.27 0.37 2.86
N THR A 125 8.50 -0.94 2.83
CA THR A 125 9.63 -1.55 2.14
C THR A 125 9.20 -2.06 0.77
N HIS A 126 9.98 -1.76 -0.28
CA HIS A 126 9.72 -2.26 -1.62
C HIS A 126 10.03 -3.76 -1.70
N GLU A 127 9.24 -4.52 -2.46
CA GLU A 127 9.36 -5.99 -2.57
C GLU A 127 10.74 -6.47 -3.03
N ILE A 128 11.44 -5.67 -3.86
CA ILE A 128 12.80 -5.99 -4.31
C ILE A 128 13.77 -6.11 -3.13
N ILE A 129 13.61 -5.29 -2.09
CA ILE A 129 14.47 -5.37 -0.89
C ILE A 129 14.25 -6.70 -0.18
N PHE A 130 12.99 -7.12 -0.02
CA PHE A 130 12.68 -8.44 0.54
C PHE A 130 13.22 -9.55 -0.35
N ALA A 131 13.07 -9.44 -1.68
CA ALA A 131 13.61 -10.41 -2.61
C ALA A 131 15.13 -10.55 -2.46
N LEU A 132 15.88 -9.44 -2.39
CA LEU A 132 17.33 -9.46 -2.20
C LEU A 132 17.74 -10.09 -0.86
N ILE A 133 17.03 -9.79 0.23
CA ILE A 133 17.26 -10.40 1.54
C ILE A 133 17.04 -11.92 1.46
N PHE A 134 15.94 -12.36 0.87
CA PHE A 134 15.65 -13.80 0.77
C PHE A 134 16.58 -14.52 -0.22
N ILE A 135 16.97 -13.89 -1.33
CA ILE A 135 17.97 -14.46 -2.25
C ILE A 135 19.33 -14.60 -1.57
N SER A 136 19.75 -13.62 -0.77
CA SER A 136 21.03 -13.71 -0.05
C SER A 136 21.04 -14.81 1.02
N ALA A 137 19.88 -15.12 1.61
CA ALA A 137 19.74 -16.14 2.65
C ALA A 137 19.50 -17.55 2.11
N LEU A 138 18.71 -17.69 1.03
CA LEU A 138 18.22 -18.97 0.52
C LEU A 138 18.78 -19.36 -0.85
N GLY A 139 19.48 -18.42 -1.51
CA GLY A 139 19.95 -18.61 -2.88
C GLY A 139 18.88 -18.25 -3.93
N LEU A 140 19.25 -18.37 -5.21
CA LEU A 140 18.35 -18.12 -6.34
C LEU A 140 17.35 -19.27 -6.49
N GLY A 141 16.06 -18.93 -6.67
CA GLY A 141 15.01 -19.93 -6.89
C GLY A 141 13.62 -19.37 -6.70
N PRO A 142 12.57 -20.18 -6.89
CA PRO A 142 11.16 -19.76 -6.70
C PRO A 142 10.81 -19.36 -5.27
N LEU A 143 11.40 -20.02 -4.27
CA LEU A 143 11.10 -19.81 -2.86
C LEU A 143 11.36 -18.36 -2.38
N PRO A 144 12.52 -17.72 -2.65
CA PRO A 144 12.72 -16.31 -2.35
C PRO A 144 11.68 -15.40 -2.96
N GLY A 145 11.24 -15.67 -4.19
CA GLY A 145 10.18 -14.94 -4.86
C GLY A 145 8.83 -15.05 -4.15
N ILE A 146 8.46 -16.27 -3.76
CA ILE A 146 7.23 -16.55 -2.98
C ILE A 146 7.26 -15.76 -1.66
N LEU A 147 8.37 -15.83 -0.91
CA LEU A 147 8.51 -15.14 0.39
C LEU A 147 8.51 -13.62 0.24
N ALA A 148 9.16 -13.08 -0.77
CA ALA A 148 9.18 -11.63 -1.03
C ALA A 148 7.77 -11.12 -1.34
N LEU A 149 7.07 -11.79 -2.26
CA LEU A 149 5.70 -11.47 -2.63
C LEU A 149 4.74 -11.63 -1.45
N ALA A 150 4.88 -12.71 -0.68
CA ALA A 150 4.07 -12.94 0.52
C ALA A 150 4.28 -11.83 1.55
N THR A 151 5.52 -11.45 1.85
CA THR A 151 5.84 -10.39 2.82
C THR A 151 5.27 -9.04 2.39
N ARG A 152 5.34 -8.70 1.13
CA ARG A 152 4.76 -7.47 0.57
C ARG A 152 3.24 -7.47 0.66
N SER A 153 2.61 -8.56 0.23
CA SER A 153 1.15 -8.71 0.18
C SER A 153 0.53 -8.78 1.58
N LEU A 154 1.26 -9.37 2.54
CA LEU A 154 0.87 -9.46 3.95
C LEU A 154 0.51 -8.11 4.55
N GLY A 155 1.32 -7.06 4.31
CA GLY A 155 1.06 -5.74 4.85
C GLY A 155 -0.22 -5.10 4.32
N PHE A 156 -0.56 -5.35 3.06
CA PHE A 156 -1.82 -4.88 2.47
C PHE A 156 -3.01 -5.67 3.01
N LEU A 157 -2.95 -7.00 2.95
CA LEU A 157 -4.03 -7.89 3.42
C LEU A 157 -4.30 -7.72 4.92
N ALA A 158 -3.25 -7.70 5.75
CA ALA A 158 -3.43 -7.52 7.20
C ALA A 158 -4.03 -6.17 7.55
N LYS A 159 -3.70 -5.10 6.81
CA LYS A 159 -4.31 -3.80 7.01
C LYS A 159 -5.78 -3.80 6.66
N THR A 160 -6.14 -4.23 5.44
CA THR A 160 -7.53 -4.24 4.98
C THR A 160 -8.40 -5.14 5.84
N THR A 161 -7.88 -6.30 6.26
CA THR A 161 -8.57 -7.20 7.18
C THR A 161 -8.76 -6.58 8.56
N ALA A 162 -7.74 -5.93 9.13
CA ALA A 162 -7.86 -5.25 10.42
C ALA A 162 -8.90 -4.14 10.38
N GLU A 163 -8.94 -3.34 9.31
CA GLU A 163 -9.95 -2.31 9.09
C GLU A 163 -11.35 -2.90 8.91
N ALA A 164 -11.48 -4.03 8.21
CA ALA A 164 -12.74 -4.75 8.07
C ALA A 164 -13.26 -5.28 9.43
N ILE A 165 -12.36 -5.82 10.25
CA ILE A 165 -12.69 -6.25 11.63
C ILE A 165 -13.15 -5.06 12.49
N GLU A 166 -12.47 -3.91 12.38
CA GLU A 166 -12.82 -2.70 13.14
C GLU A 166 -14.19 -2.14 12.73
N ASN A 167 -14.58 -2.31 11.46
CA ASN A 167 -15.84 -1.84 10.90
C ASN A 167 -16.96 -2.91 10.90
N ALA A 168 -16.73 -4.09 11.44
CA ALA A 168 -17.73 -5.15 11.50
C ALA A 168 -18.96 -4.72 12.30
N ASN A 169 -20.17 -5.12 11.85
CA ASN A 169 -21.41 -4.79 12.51
C ASN A 169 -21.44 -5.37 13.93
N PRO A 170 -21.65 -4.54 14.98
CA PRO A 170 -21.67 -4.99 16.36
C PRO A 170 -22.87 -5.88 16.71
N GLY A 171 -23.98 -5.82 15.97
CA GLY A 171 -25.21 -6.57 16.26
C GLY A 171 -24.98 -8.09 16.33
N PRO A 172 -24.53 -8.75 15.27
CA PRO A 172 -24.22 -10.19 15.29
C PRO A 172 -23.17 -10.56 16.33
N ILE A 173 -22.16 -9.70 16.55
CA ILE A 173 -21.10 -9.90 17.54
C ILE A 173 -21.71 -9.93 18.95
N ALA A 174 -22.55 -8.95 19.30
CA ALA A 174 -23.23 -8.88 20.59
C ALA A 174 -24.19 -10.07 20.81
N ALA A 175 -24.90 -10.51 19.77
CA ALA A 175 -25.79 -11.67 19.86
C ALA A 175 -25.03 -12.95 20.24
N ILE A 176 -23.85 -13.19 19.64
CA ILE A 176 -23.02 -14.34 19.97
C ILE A 176 -22.38 -14.19 21.35
N GLN A 177 -21.96 -13.00 21.74
CA GLN A 177 -21.44 -12.74 23.08
C GLN A 177 -22.50 -13.03 24.17
N ALA A 178 -23.78 -12.70 23.90
CA ALA A 178 -24.88 -12.96 24.82
C ALA A 178 -25.13 -14.47 25.10
N THR A 179 -24.69 -15.37 24.22
CA THR A 179 -24.73 -16.83 24.45
C THR A 179 -23.64 -17.35 25.38
N GLY A 180 -22.75 -16.49 25.89
CA GLY A 180 -21.61 -16.88 26.71
C GLY A 180 -20.43 -17.45 25.90
N ALA A 181 -20.39 -17.23 24.57
CA ALA A 181 -19.32 -17.73 23.72
C ALA A 181 -17.96 -17.10 24.08
N ASN A 182 -16.90 -17.88 23.98
CA ASN A 182 -15.56 -17.39 24.25
C ASN A 182 -15.09 -16.43 23.12
N PRO A 183 -14.06 -15.60 23.33
CA PRO A 183 -13.59 -14.63 22.34
C PRO A 183 -13.24 -15.22 20.95
N LEU A 184 -12.72 -16.46 20.92
CA LEU A 184 -12.40 -17.14 19.67
C LEU A 184 -13.68 -17.53 18.90
N MET A 185 -14.70 -18.00 19.58
CA MET A 185 -16.01 -18.30 18.98
C MET A 185 -16.69 -17.03 18.47
N VAL A 186 -16.62 -15.94 19.22
CA VAL A 186 -17.13 -14.63 18.81
C VAL A 186 -16.43 -14.17 17.54
N PHE A 187 -15.12 -14.34 17.46
CA PHE A 187 -14.35 -14.01 16.24
C PHE A 187 -14.76 -14.90 15.07
N CYS A 188 -14.77 -16.23 15.24
CA CYS A 188 -15.07 -17.17 14.15
C CYS A 188 -16.51 -17.05 13.63
N PHE A 189 -17.49 -16.83 14.49
CA PHE A 189 -18.89 -16.85 14.10
C PHE A 189 -19.52 -15.45 14.00
N GLY A 190 -18.99 -14.46 14.70
CA GLY A 190 -19.50 -13.08 14.68
C GLY A 190 -18.77 -12.17 13.71
N VAL A 191 -17.45 -12.29 13.60
CA VAL A 191 -16.62 -11.39 12.80
C VAL A 191 -16.26 -11.99 11.44
N MET A 192 -15.72 -13.23 11.42
CA MET A 192 -15.24 -13.89 10.20
C MET A 192 -16.27 -13.93 9.05
N PRO A 193 -17.55 -14.29 9.27
CA PRO A 193 -18.52 -14.30 8.17
C PRO A 193 -18.77 -12.93 7.54
N GLN A 194 -18.57 -11.84 8.31
CA GLN A 194 -18.74 -10.49 7.81
C GLN A 194 -17.56 -10.01 6.97
N ILE A 195 -16.33 -10.46 7.29
CA ILE A 195 -15.11 -10.05 6.59
C ILE A 195 -14.75 -10.98 5.43
N PHE A 196 -15.22 -12.22 5.44
CA PHE A 196 -14.92 -13.20 4.39
C PHE A 196 -15.21 -12.73 2.95
N PRO A 197 -16.32 -12.01 2.67
CA PRO A 197 -16.60 -11.49 1.33
C PRO A 197 -15.62 -10.43 0.83
N ILE A 198 -14.71 -9.92 1.69
CA ILE A 198 -13.73 -8.87 1.36
C ILE A 198 -12.43 -9.48 0.80
N PHE A 199 -12.21 -10.78 1.03
CA PHE A 199 -11.11 -11.58 0.49
C PHE A 199 -11.45 -12.16 -0.87
#